data_d287372401ea5ca9a5c3d433356c567b
#
_entry.id   d287372401ea5ca9a5c3d433356c567b
#
_cell.length_a   1.000
_cell.length_b   1.000
_cell.length_c   1.000
_cell.angle_alpha   90.00
_cell.angle_beta   90.00
_cell.angle_gamma   90.00
#
_symmetry.space_group_name_H-M   'P 1'
#
loop_
_entity.id
_entity.type
_entity.pdbx_description
1 polymer ?
#
loop_
_entity_poly.entity_id
_entity_poly.type
_entity_poly.pdbx_seq_one_letter_code
_entity_poly.pdbx_strand_id
1 'polypeptide(L)'
;MRTTLLKFILLFSLVLLNTSLSTGQIQYNNIRFKQLSIAEGLPHNTINAITQDNHGFIWFGTRNGLCRYDGYNINLFAHNEADSTSLRHNFITRLYNDSLRNILWISTDQGICSYNYETEDFSRYQIKGNTKDDVCFLNTSDGMLLAACSNGLYRYNEQDSLFVPFLLDKEKPHVRYFAEDGDKTLWIDTNKGLMRYSLEKKQFVSLPTLIQPFTQQCNNAVLISSNQLLFNTNNDFFVYHIQSNTLCNLSKDLEVKHFRCAATDHTGNIWVGTEYGIFVFNKLYQLIAHYEQSERDLSALNDSPIYSLYQDKAHNMWVGTYFGGVNYYTVSYTHLRAHETK
;
A
#
# COMPACT_ATOMS: atom_id res chain seq x y z
N MET A 1 17.44 -17.12 -59.21
CA MET A 1 17.62 -15.83 -58.48
C MET A 1 16.42 -15.35 -57.65
N ARG A 2 15.16 -15.45 -58.13
CA ARG A 2 13.96 -15.03 -57.34
C ARG A 2 13.71 -15.87 -56.08
N THR A 3 13.98 -17.16 -56.09
CA THR A 3 13.72 -18.08 -54.99
C THR A 3 14.74 -17.99 -53.83
N THR A 4 15.98 -17.57 -54.17
CA THR A 4 17.03 -17.31 -53.16
C THR A 4 16.81 -15.99 -52.43
N LEU A 5 16.32 -14.95 -53.10
CA LEU A 5 16.02 -13.64 -52.53
C LEU A 5 14.81 -13.74 -51.54
N LEU A 6 13.81 -14.55 -51.87
CA LEU A 6 12.65 -14.78 -51.00
C LEU A 6 13.02 -15.52 -49.70
N LYS A 7 13.96 -16.47 -49.78
CA LYS A 7 14.46 -17.18 -48.59
C LYS A 7 15.31 -16.26 -47.68
N PHE A 8 16.08 -15.32 -48.26
CA PHE A 8 16.84 -14.35 -47.49
C PHE A 8 15.91 -13.34 -46.80
N ILE A 9 14.83 -12.88 -47.44
CA ILE A 9 13.85 -11.96 -46.86
C ILE A 9 13.07 -12.66 -45.74
N LEU A 10 12.70 -13.94 -45.89
CA LEU A 10 12.04 -14.72 -44.82
C LEU A 10 12.99 -14.99 -43.64
N LEU A 11 14.26 -15.27 -43.88
CA LEU A 11 15.25 -15.45 -42.80
C LEU A 11 15.52 -14.14 -42.06
N PHE A 12 15.57 -12.99 -42.74
CA PHE A 12 15.76 -11.69 -42.15
C PHE A 12 14.53 -11.22 -41.34
N SER A 13 13.32 -11.54 -41.82
CA SER A 13 12.08 -11.27 -41.04
C SER A 13 11.97 -12.18 -39.80
N LEU A 14 12.47 -13.41 -39.82
CA LEU A 14 12.52 -14.30 -38.65
C LEU A 14 13.56 -13.84 -37.61
N VAL A 15 14.66 -13.21 -38.06
CA VAL A 15 15.68 -12.64 -37.15
C VAL A 15 15.20 -11.34 -36.52
N LEU A 16 14.41 -10.53 -37.25
CA LEU A 16 13.80 -9.29 -36.72
C LEU A 16 12.65 -9.54 -35.75
N LEU A 17 11.98 -10.72 -35.83
CA LEU A 17 10.93 -11.09 -34.88
C LEU A 17 11.52 -11.65 -33.55
N ASN A 18 12.82 -11.94 -33.48
CA ASN A 18 13.50 -12.40 -32.26
C ASN A 18 14.27 -11.29 -31.52
N THR A 19 14.19 -10.02 -31.95
CA THR A 19 14.51 -8.93 -31.06
C THR A 19 13.32 -8.67 -30.14
N SER A 20 12.95 -9.68 -29.35
CA SER A 20 12.21 -9.44 -28.12
C SER A 20 12.99 -8.36 -27.36
N LEU A 21 12.39 -7.18 -27.23
CA LEU A 21 12.74 -6.21 -26.22
C LEU A 21 12.95 -7.00 -24.94
N SER A 22 14.21 -7.19 -24.55
CA SER A 22 14.57 -7.65 -23.23
C SER A 22 14.18 -6.52 -22.28
N THR A 23 12.89 -6.40 -22.01
CA THR A 23 12.43 -5.77 -20.78
C THR A 23 13.12 -6.59 -19.69
N GLY A 24 14.05 -5.96 -18.98
CA GLY A 24 14.75 -6.61 -17.88
C GLY A 24 13.70 -7.23 -16.95
N GLN A 25 13.50 -8.52 -17.10
CA GLN A 25 12.55 -9.29 -16.31
C GLN A 25 13.15 -9.32 -14.90
N ILE A 26 12.49 -8.68 -13.95
CA ILE A 26 12.90 -8.72 -12.55
C ILE A 26 12.90 -10.19 -12.16
N GLN A 27 14.07 -10.74 -11.86
CA GLN A 27 14.19 -12.08 -11.31
C GLN A 27 13.84 -12.01 -9.82
N TYR A 28 12.58 -12.21 -9.47
CA TYR A 28 12.10 -12.17 -8.09
C TYR A 28 12.84 -13.14 -7.16
N ASN A 29 13.42 -14.22 -7.66
CA ASN A 29 14.23 -15.17 -6.88
C ASN A 29 15.59 -14.62 -6.41
N ASN A 30 16.01 -13.42 -6.86
CA ASN A 30 17.32 -12.82 -6.55
C ASN A 30 17.22 -11.40 -6.03
N ILE A 31 16.09 -10.98 -5.49
CA ILE A 31 15.96 -9.66 -4.86
C ILE A 31 16.87 -9.63 -3.62
N ARG A 32 17.68 -8.58 -3.54
CA ARG A 32 18.50 -8.25 -2.37
C ARG A 32 17.95 -7.02 -1.70
N PHE A 33 17.56 -7.16 -0.47
CA PHE A 33 17.05 -6.05 0.34
C PHE A 33 18.21 -5.27 0.95
N LYS A 34 18.10 -3.94 0.89
CA LYS A 34 18.84 -3.02 1.73
C LYS A 34 18.01 -2.76 2.98
N GLN A 35 18.65 -2.35 4.06
CA GLN A 35 18.03 -2.22 5.37
C GLN A 35 18.27 -0.84 5.95
N LEU A 36 17.27 -0.29 6.65
CA LEU A 36 17.37 0.89 7.50
C LEU A 36 16.80 0.51 8.87
N SER A 37 17.59 0.71 9.91
CA SER A 37 17.26 0.39 11.29
C SER A 37 17.59 1.56 12.23
N ILE A 38 17.56 1.33 13.52
CA ILE A 38 18.07 2.28 14.51
C ILE A 38 19.54 2.64 14.24
N ALA A 39 20.32 1.70 13.71
CA ALA A 39 21.74 1.95 13.38
C ALA A 39 21.90 3.01 12.28
N GLU A 40 20.94 3.10 11.34
CA GLU A 40 20.91 4.09 10.26
C GLU A 40 20.12 5.36 10.63
N GLY A 41 19.62 5.46 11.87
CA GLY A 41 18.98 6.67 12.40
C GLY A 41 17.47 6.61 12.54
N LEU A 42 16.81 5.44 12.36
CA LEU A 42 15.41 5.31 12.71
C LEU A 42 15.21 5.44 14.25
N PRO A 43 14.15 6.09 14.72
CA PRO A 43 13.87 6.20 16.15
C PRO A 43 13.30 4.91 16.76
N HIS A 44 12.82 4.01 15.92
CA HIS A 44 12.26 2.72 16.29
C HIS A 44 12.21 1.76 15.09
N ASN A 45 12.43 0.47 15.34
CA ASN A 45 12.41 -0.55 14.28
C ASN A 45 11.01 -1.02 13.86
N THR A 46 9.96 -0.69 14.59
CA THR A 46 8.59 -1.00 14.16
C THR A 46 8.10 0.07 13.19
N ILE A 47 7.82 -0.34 11.95
CA ILE A 47 7.37 0.52 10.87
C ILE A 47 5.92 0.18 10.53
N ASN A 48 4.99 1.00 11.00
CA ASN A 48 3.57 0.77 10.81
C ASN A 48 3.05 1.26 9.46
N ALA A 49 3.65 2.31 8.90
CA ALA A 49 3.20 2.91 7.65
C ALA A 49 4.38 3.47 6.85
N ILE A 50 4.26 3.39 5.52
CA ILE A 50 5.22 3.96 4.57
C ILE A 50 4.42 4.67 3.48
N THR A 51 4.87 5.86 3.08
CA THR A 51 4.33 6.58 1.92
C THR A 51 5.39 7.47 1.29
N GLN A 52 5.13 7.95 0.07
CA GLN A 52 5.97 8.93 -0.62
C GLN A 52 5.18 10.21 -0.82
N ASP A 53 5.82 11.36 -0.58
CA ASP A 53 5.21 12.66 -0.83
C ASP A 53 5.34 13.10 -2.30
N ASN A 54 4.85 14.31 -2.58
CA ASN A 54 4.90 14.88 -3.93
C ASN A 54 6.31 15.32 -4.34
N HIS A 55 7.21 15.53 -3.38
CA HIS A 55 8.60 15.92 -3.60
C HIS A 55 9.53 14.70 -3.77
N GLY A 56 9.02 13.48 -3.53
CA GLY A 56 9.77 12.24 -3.66
C GLY A 56 10.39 11.72 -2.37
N PHE A 57 10.25 12.42 -1.24
CA PHE A 57 10.71 11.91 0.05
C PHE A 57 9.87 10.71 0.50
N ILE A 58 10.53 9.75 1.12
CA ILE A 58 9.84 8.61 1.74
C ILE A 58 9.59 8.91 3.22
N TRP A 59 8.37 8.65 3.64
CA TRP A 59 7.94 8.87 5.02
C TRP A 59 7.70 7.54 5.72
N PHE A 60 8.24 7.40 6.93
CA PHE A 60 8.06 6.23 7.78
C PHE A 60 7.32 6.62 9.04
N GLY A 61 6.17 5.99 9.26
CA GLY A 61 5.45 6.06 10.53
C GLY A 61 5.94 4.97 11.46
N THR A 62 6.59 5.37 12.56
CA THR A 62 7.16 4.42 13.54
C THR A 62 6.38 4.44 14.86
N ARG A 63 6.74 3.57 15.78
CA ARG A 63 6.22 3.61 17.16
C ARG A 63 6.77 4.78 17.98
N ASN A 64 7.83 5.46 17.52
CA ASN A 64 8.48 6.54 18.27
C ASN A 64 8.82 7.73 17.39
N GLY A 65 7.90 8.17 16.55
CA GLY A 65 8.01 9.37 15.74
C GLY A 65 7.78 9.13 14.25
N LEU A 66 7.72 10.23 13.51
CA LEU A 66 7.60 10.30 12.08
C LEU A 66 8.97 10.58 11.47
N CYS A 67 9.35 9.84 10.44
CA CYS A 67 10.62 10.03 9.75
C CYS A 67 10.41 10.43 8.30
N ARG A 68 11.21 11.39 7.81
CA ARG A 68 11.35 11.74 6.39
C ARG A 68 12.72 11.31 5.90
N TYR A 69 12.77 10.51 4.85
CA TYR A 69 13.99 9.99 4.25
C TYR A 69 14.20 10.58 2.85
N ASP A 70 15.38 11.17 2.61
CA ASP A 70 15.77 11.84 1.37
C ASP A 70 16.63 10.96 0.43
N GLY A 71 16.85 9.70 0.80
CA GLY A 71 17.75 8.78 0.11
C GLY A 71 19.10 8.63 0.83
N TYR A 72 19.43 9.52 1.76
CA TYR A 72 20.70 9.55 2.52
C TYR A 72 20.46 9.75 4.01
N ASN A 73 19.63 10.72 4.38
CA ASN A 73 19.43 11.15 5.76
C ASN A 73 18.00 10.84 6.20
N ILE A 74 17.85 10.55 7.49
CA ILE A 74 16.57 10.38 8.16
C ILE A 74 16.33 11.59 9.07
N ASN A 75 15.33 12.42 8.73
CA ASN A 75 14.89 13.52 9.56
C ASN A 75 13.75 13.05 10.46
N LEU A 76 13.91 13.19 11.77
CA LEU A 76 12.94 12.80 12.78
C LEU A 76 12.04 13.97 13.18
N PHE A 77 10.72 13.72 13.20
CA PHE A 77 9.71 14.58 13.78
C PHE A 77 9.10 13.88 14.98
N ALA A 78 9.13 14.54 16.14
CA ALA A 78 8.62 13.99 17.38
C ALA A 78 7.59 14.91 18.03
N HIS A 79 6.77 14.34 18.90
CA HIS A 79 5.84 15.08 19.75
C HIS A 79 6.61 15.90 20.79
N ASN A 80 6.19 17.16 20.96
CA ASN A 80 6.64 18.05 22.03
C ASN A 80 5.41 18.64 22.73
N GLU A 81 5.25 18.38 24.02
CA GLU A 81 4.11 18.89 24.80
C GLU A 81 4.06 20.42 24.87
N ALA A 82 5.22 21.08 24.84
CA ALA A 82 5.32 22.55 24.89
C ALA A 82 5.07 23.23 23.55
N ASP A 83 4.98 22.46 22.45
CA ASP A 83 4.81 22.96 21.09
C ASP A 83 3.56 22.38 20.44
N SER A 84 2.53 23.21 20.28
CA SER A 84 1.26 22.83 19.65
C SER A 84 1.37 22.57 18.15
N THR A 85 2.44 23.06 17.50
CA THR A 85 2.75 22.84 16.09
C THR A 85 3.61 21.60 15.84
N SER A 86 3.99 20.87 16.90
CA SER A 86 4.68 19.59 16.79
C SER A 86 3.72 18.45 16.49
N LEU A 87 4.28 17.28 16.12
CA LEU A 87 3.55 16.03 15.94
C LEU A 87 2.57 15.80 17.11
N ARG A 88 1.37 15.27 16.83
CA ARG A 88 0.34 15.04 17.86
C ARG A 88 0.76 14.01 18.92
N HIS A 89 1.37 12.90 18.47
CA HIS A 89 1.89 11.84 19.32
C HIS A 89 2.93 11.02 18.55
N ASN A 90 3.88 10.38 19.25
CA ASN A 90 4.98 9.65 18.61
C ASN A 90 4.57 8.30 18.00
N PHE A 91 3.52 7.66 18.49
CA PHE A 91 3.09 6.38 17.94
C PHE A 91 2.24 6.62 16.69
N ILE A 92 2.85 6.49 15.51
CA ILE A 92 2.20 6.62 14.21
C ILE A 92 1.58 5.27 13.84
N THR A 93 0.32 5.30 13.44
CA THR A 93 -0.40 4.11 12.97
C THR A 93 -0.57 4.08 11.46
N ARG A 94 -0.88 5.24 10.84
CA ARG A 94 -1.06 5.34 9.38
C ARG A 94 -0.56 6.66 8.83
N LEU A 95 -0.22 6.63 7.54
CA LEU A 95 0.18 7.79 6.75
C LEU A 95 -0.64 7.82 5.46
N TYR A 96 -1.02 9.02 5.02
CA TYR A 96 -1.68 9.22 3.74
C TYR A 96 -1.21 10.52 3.09
N ASN A 97 -0.56 10.41 1.93
CA ASN A 97 -0.16 11.58 1.14
C ASN A 97 -1.38 12.12 0.36
N ASP A 98 -1.89 13.26 0.79
CA ASP A 98 -2.95 13.98 0.10
C ASP A 98 -2.34 14.93 -0.94
N SER A 99 -2.17 14.42 -2.15
CA SER A 99 -1.59 15.20 -3.25
C SER A 99 -2.48 16.34 -3.72
N LEU A 100 -3.80 16.28 -3.46
CA LEU A 100 -4.73 17.34 -3.85
C LEU A 100 -4.60 18.57 -2.96
N ARG A 101 -4.33 18.38 -1.66
CA ARG A 101 -4.18 19.46 -0.67
C ARG A 101 -2.72 19.77 -0.34
N ASN A 102 -1.78 19.02 -0.91
CA ASN A 102 -0.34 19.13 -0.66
C ASN A 102 0.02 18.97 0.83
N ILE A 103 -0.56 17.97 1.49
CA ILE A 103 -0.33 17.67 2.91
C ILE A 103 -0.19 16.16 3.15
N LEU A 104 0.48 15.80 4.23
CA LEU A 104 0.56 14.44 4.74
C LEU A 104 -0.42 14.29 5.92
N TRP A 105 -1.43 13.44 5.78
CA TRP A 105 -2.28 13.04 6.89
C TRP A 105 -1.61 11.95 7.70
N ILE A 106 -1.66 12.09 9.01
CA ILE A 106 -0.96 11.24 9.97
C ILE A 106 -1.96 10.79 11.02
N SER A 107 -2.17 9.50 11.13
CA SER A 107 -2.90 8.88 12.22
C SER A 107 -1.94 8.47 13.32
N THR A 108 -2.29 8.81 14.56
CA THR A 108 -1.54 8.43 15.76
C THR A 108 -2.49 7.75 16.74
N ASP A 109 -1.98 7.06 17.76
CA ASP A 109 -2.82 6.47 18.80
C ASP A 109 -3.54 7.51 19.69
N GLN A 110 -3.23 8.81 19.54
CA GLN A 110 -3.89 9.92 20.25
C GLN A 110 -4.72 10.81 19.31
N GLY A 111 -5.03 10.34 18.08
CA GLY A 111 -5.81 11.04 17.08
C GLY A 111 -4.99 11.47 15.87
N ILE A 112 -5.53 12.37 15.06
CA ILE A 112 -4.98 12.73 13.77
C ILE A 112 -4.32 14.10 13.74
N CYS A 113 -3.32 14.24 12.89
CA CYS A 113 -2.73 15.51 12.50
C CYS A 113 -2.38 15.50 11.00
N SER A 114 -2.10 16.66 10.45
CA SER A 114 -1.48 16.80 9.14
C SER A 114 -0.13 17.49 9.25
N TYR A 115 0.73 17.22 8.28
CA TYR A 115 1.96 17.95 8.03
C TYR A 115 1.81 18.70 6.71
N ASN A 116 2.00 20.02 6.75
CA ASN A 116 1.98 20.87 5.55
C ASN A 116 3.37 20.91 4.95
N TYR A 117 3.52 20.54 3.69
CA TYR A 117 4.83 20.49 3.01
C TYR A 117 5.43 21.86 2.72
N GLU A 118 4.62 22.93 2.70
CA GLU A 118 5.10 24.29 2.42
C GLU A 118 5.58 25.00 3.67
N THR A 119 4.81 24.89 4.77
CA THR A 119 5.13 25.57 6.04
C THR A 119 5.97 24.73 6.99
N GLU A 120 6.06 23.41 6.71
CA GLU A 120 6.70 22.40 7.55
C GLU A 120 6.12 22.28 8.97
N ASP A 121 4.85 22.70 9.15
CA ASP A 121 4.13 22.67 10.42
C ASP A 121 3.11 21.56 10.52
N PHE A 122 2.81 21.13 11.77
CA PHE A 122 1.74 20.18 12.05
C PHE A 122 0.47 20.91 12.51
N SER A 123 -0.67 20.46 11.98
CA SER A 123 -2.01 20.85 12.44
C SER A 123 -2.73 19.66 13.04
N ARG A 124 -3.40 19.84 14.19
CA ARG A 124 -4.10 18.77 14.93
C ARG A 124 -5.59 18.84 14.67
N TYR A 125 -6.21 17.69 14.40
CA TYR A 125 -7.64 17.59 14.09
C TYR A 125 -8.36 16.67 15.07
N GLN A 126 -9.67 16.85 15.14
CA GLN A 126 -10.55 15.99 15.94
C GLN A 126 -11.64 15.40 15.05
N ILE A 127 -11.91 14.12 15.23
CA ILE A 127 -13.12 13.47 14.72
C ILE A 127 -14.12 13.47 15.86
N LYS A 128 -15.29 14.08 15.66
CA LYS A 128 -16.32 14.23 16.70
C LYS A 128 -16.74 12.87 17.27
N GLY A 129 -16.50 12.69 18.56
CA GLY A 129 -16.87 11.45 19.27
C GLY A 129 -15.80 10.36 19.23
N ASN A 130 -14.61 10.65 18.67
CA ASN A 130 -13.46 9.75 18.66
C ASN A 130 -12.20 10.46 19.07
N THR A 131 -11.41 9.87 19.96
CA THR A 131 -10.22 10.47 20.53
C THR A 131 -8.94 9.61 20.40
N LYS A 132 -9.07 8.32 20.05
CA LYS A 132 -7.94 7.36 20.10
C LYS A 132 -8.14 6.22 19.11
N ASP A 133 -8.07 6.48 17.81
CA ASP A 133 -8.28 5.43 16.81
C ASP A 133 -7.28 5.48 15.66
N ASP A 134 -7.05 4.30 15.12
CA ASP A 134 -6.39 4.11 13.84
C ASP A 134 -7.30 4.63 12.72
N VAL A 135 -6.88 5.70 12.05
CA VAL A 135 -7.68 6.37 11.01
C VAL A 135 -7.08 6.14 9.64
N CYS A 136 -7.87 5.55 8.76
CA CYS A 136 -7.54 5.44 7.33
C CYS A 136 -8.07 6.65 6.58
N PHE A 137 -7.36 7.11 5.55
CA PHE A 137 -7.76 8.22 4.69
C PHE A 137 -7.86 7.79 3.23
N LEU A 138 -8.72 8.47 2.48
CA LEU A 138 -8.87 8.29 1.05
C LEU A 138 -9.39 9.58 0.41
N ASN A 139 -8.78 10.03 -0.68
CA ASN A 139 -9.41 10.94 -1.62
C ASN A 139 -10.24 10.14 -2.62
N THR A 140 -11.52 10.45 -2.72
CA THR A 140 -12.38 9.89 -3.76
C THR A 140 -12.06 10.51 -5.12
N SER A 141 -12.49 9.87 -6.19
CA SER A 141 -12.27 10.34 -7.57
C SER A 141 -12.88 11.72 -7.87
N ASP A 142 -13.86 12.16 -7.07
CA ASP A 142 -14.47 13.50 -7.12
C ASP A 142 -13.79 14.52 -6.17
N GLY A 143 -12.67 14.15 -5.54
CA GLY A 143 -11.84 15.02 -4.70
C GLY A 143 -12.28 15.14 -3.24
N MET A 144 -13.27 14.37 -2.81
CA MET A 144 -13.72 14.35 -1.42
C MET A 144 -12.71 13.58 -0.55
N LEU A 145 -12.19 14.19 0.51
CA LEU A 145 -11.39 13.48 1.51
C LEU A 145 -12.30 12.78 2.51
N LEU A 146 -12.15 11.48 2.61
CA LEU A 146 -12.80 10.62 3.58
C LEU A 146 -11.80 10.12 4.63
N ALA A 147 -12.29 9.94 5.86
CA ALA A 147 -11.58 9.32 6.97
C ALA A 147 -12.42 8.22 7.60
N ALA A 148 -11.84 7.06 7.87
CA ALA A 148 -12.51 5.92 8.48
C ALA A 148 -11.87 5.56 9.81
N CYS A 149 -12.68 5.26 10.81
CA CYS A 149 -12.24 4.89 12.15
C CYS A 149 -13.22 3.91 12.82
N SER A 150 -13.04 3.63 14.10
CA SER A 150 -13.89 2.73 14.89
C SER A 150 -15.36 3.13 14.94
N ASN A 151 -15.68 4.40 14.67
CA ASN A 151 -17.03 4.96 14.75
C ASN A 151 -17.70 5.21 13.39
N GLY A 152 -17.12 4.74 12.26
CA GLY A 152 -17.67 4.87 10.91
C GLY A 152 -16.83 5.73 9.97
N LEU A 153 -17.47 6.24 8.92
CA LEU A 153 -16.87 7.11 7.92
C LEU A 153 -17.21 8.58 8.14
N TYR A 154 -16.22 9.43 7.91
CA TYR A 154 -16.31 10.88 8.02
C TYR A 154 -15.81 11.53 6.74
N ARG A 155 -16.32 12.71 6.42
CA ARG A 155 -15.85 13.56 5.33
C ARG A 155 -15.16 14.80 5.91
N TYR A 156 -14.05 15.18 5.35
CA TYR A 156 -13.41 16.44 5.68
C TYR A 156 -14.20 17.63 5.10
N ASN A 157 -14.54 18.59 5.96
CA ASN A 157 -15.12 19.87 5.58
C ASN A 157 -13.99 20.92 5.59
N GLU A 158 -13.63 21.43 4.42
CA GLU A 158 -12.54 22.39 4.26
C GLU A 158 -12.86 23.75 4.89
N GLN A 159 -14.12 24.18 4.88
CA GLN A 159 -14.53 25.48 5.42
C GLN A 159 -14.33 25.55 6.93
N ASP A 160 -14.65 24.50 7.63
CA ASP A 160 -14.59 24.42 9.08
C ASP A 160 -13.34 23.72 9.59
N SER A 161 -12.53 23.15 8.69
CA SER A 161 -11.39 22.29 9.00
C SER A 161 -11.73 21.13 9.94
N LEU A 162 -12.90 20.52 9.75
CA LEU A 162 -13.45 19.47 10.61
C LEU A 162 -13.85 18.22 9.84
N PHE A 163 -13.75 17.09 10.50
CA PHE A 163 -14.30 15.83 9.99
C PHE A 163 -15.76 15.69 10.47
N VAL A 164 -16.69 15.69 9.51
CA VAL A 164 -18.13 15.53 9.76
C VAL A 164 -18.58 14.13 9.35
N PRO A 165 -19.59 13.54 10.05
CA PRO A 165 -20.11 12.23 9.69
C PRO A 165 -20.52 12.15 8.23
N PHE A 166 -20.07 11.08 7.53
CA PHE A 166 -20.43 10.82 6.13
C PHE A 166 -21.38 9.62 6.01
N LEU A 167 -20.98 8.48 6.55
CA LEU A 167 -21.81 7.29 6.64
C LEU A 167 -21.76 6.81 8.09
N LEU A 168 -22.88 6.97 8.77
CA LEU A 168 -23.10 6.42 10.10
C LEU A 168 -24.25 5.43 9.97
N ASP A 169 -23.96 4.14 10.06
CA ASP A 169 -24.99 3.18 10.36
C ASP A 169 -25.41 3.35 11.84
N LYS A 170 -26.65 2.95 12.17
CA LYS A 170 -27.15 3.00 13.55
C LYS A 170 -26.22 2.27 14.53
N GLU A 171 -25.49 1.28 14.04
CA GLU A 171 -24.59 0.44 14.82
C GLU A 171 -23.12 0.85 14.76
N LYS A 172 -22.77 1.92 14.03
CA LYS A 172 -21.40 2.48 13.92
C LYS A 172 -20.32 1.39 13.78
N PRO A 173 -20.24 0.68 12.64
CA PRO A 173 -19.28 -0.39 12.48
C PRO A 173 -17.86 0.17 12.54
N HIS A 174 -16.96 -0.57 13.17
CA HIS A 174 -15.53 -0.27 13.11
C HIS A 174 -15.03 -0.53 11.69
N VAL A 175 -14.64 0.52 10.99
CA VAL A 175 -14.06 0.45 9.64
C VAL A 175 -12.56 0.23 9.76
N ARG A 176 -12.07 -0.89 9.22
CA ARG A 176 -10.65 -1.24 9.22
C ARG A 176 -9.93 -0.72 7.98
N TYR A 177 -10.61 -0.76 6.86
CA TYR A 177 -10.11 -0.32 5.56
C TYR A 177 -11.26 0.10 4.66
N PHE A 178 -11.01 1.01 3.75
CA PHE A 178 -11.94 1.35 2.67
C PHE A 178 -11.18 1.88 1.46
N ALA A 179 -11.74 1.68 0.28
CA ALA A 179 -11.19 2.19 -0.97
C ALA A 179 -12.29 2.33 -2.03
N GLU A 180 -12.05 3.18 -3.02
CA GLU A 180 -12.94 3.41 -4.15
C GLU A 180 -12.48 2.57 -5.35
N ASP A 181 -13.41 1.83 -5.97
CA ASP A 181 -13.17 1.10 -7.19
C ASP A 181 -13.37 1.98 -8.45
N GLY A 182 -13.12 1.40 -9.64
CA GLY A 182 -13.27 2.09 -10.91
C GLY A 182 -14.70 2.54 -11.25
N ASP A 183 -15.71 1.98 -10.56
CA ASP A 183 -17.13 2.28 -10.75
C ASP A 183 -17.68 3.25 -9.69
N LYS A 184 -16.81 4.02 -9.02
CA LYS A 184 -17.15 4.95 -7.93
C LYS A 184 -17.92 4.28 -6.80
N THR A 185 -17.55 3.05 -6.47
CA THR A 185 -18.11 2.32 -5.35
C THR A 185 -17.06 2.16 -4.27
N LEU A 186 -17.40 2.56 -3.05
CA LEU A 186 -16.58 2.31 -1.88
C LEU A 186 -16.74 0.86 -1.44
N TRP A 187 -15.63 0.17 -1.34
CA TRP A 187 -15.52 -1.10 -0.63
C TRP A 187 -15.08 -0.79 0.79
N ILE A 188 -15.85 -1.27 1.75
CA ILE A 188 -15.69 -0.90 3.16
C ILE A 188 -15.54 -2.18 3.96
N ASP A 189 -14.34 -2.42 4.48
CA ASP A 189 -14.05 -3.55 5.36
C ASP A 189 -14.32 -3.15 6.82
N THR A 190 -15.18 -3.92 7.48
CA THR A 190 -15.61 -3.63 8.85
C THR A 190 -15.48 -4.85 9.75
N ASN A 191 -15.56 -4.64 11.06
CA ASN A 191 -15.64 -5.72 12.05
C ASN A 191 -16.94 -6.58 11.93
N LYS A 192 -17.90 -6.17 11.09
CA LYS A 192 -19.15 -6.91 10.80
C LYS A 192 -19.13 -7.54 9.40
N GLY A 193 -18.02 -7.44 8.69
CA GLY A 193 -17.83 -7.93 7.33
C GLY A 193 -17.69 -6.82 6.30
N LEU A 194 -17.67 -7.24 5.04
CA LEU A 194 -17.46 -6.37 3.90
C LEU A 194 -18.78 -5.71 3.46
N MET A 195 -18.73 -4.43 3.16
CA MET A 195 -19.87 -3.62 2.68
C MET A 195 -19.48 -2.87 1.40
N ARG A 196 -20.49 -2.45 0.62
CA ARG A 196 -20.33 -1.61 -0.57
C ARG A 196 -21.26 -0.43 -0.53
N TYR A 197 -20.73 0.75 -0.91
CA TYR A 197 -21.51 1.98 -1.02
C TYR A 197 -21.25 2.67 -2.35
N SER A 198 -22.30 2.89 -3.15
CA SER A 198 -22.21 3.64 -4.40
C SER A 198 -22.20 5.13 -4.13
N LEU A 199 -21.12 5.82 -4.49
CA LEU A 199 -21.00 7.29 -4.40
C LEU A 199 -21.99 7.99 -5.33
N GLU A 200 -22.21 7.42 -6.51
CA GLU A 200 -23.15 7.95 -7.51
C GLU A 200 -24.60 7.84 -7.04
N LYS A 201 -25.02 6.63 -6.61
CA LYS A 201 -26.40 6.38 -6.13
C LYS A 201 -26.65 6.85 -4.70
N LYS A 202 -25.58 7.21 -3.98
CA LYS A 202 -25.61 7.61 -2.57
C LYS A 202 -26.33 6.61 -1.65
N GLN A 203 -26.11 5.31 -1.88
CA GLN A 203 -26.71 4.23 -1.11
C GLN A 203 -25.82 3.01 -1.02
N PHE A 204 -26.08 2.18 0.01
CA PHE A 204 -25.47 0.87 0.07
C PHE A 204 -25.98 -0.03 -1.05
N VAL A 205 -25.08 -0.81 -1.65
CA VAL A 205 -25.39 -1.76 -2.72
C VAL A 205 -25.02 -3.17 -2.28
N SER A 206 -25.75 -4.15 -2.84
CA SER A 206 -25.52 -5.55 -2.50
C SER A 206 -24.12 -5.99 -2.92
N LEU A 207 -23.54 -6.88 -2.14
CA LEU A 207 -22.30 -7.56 -2.51
C LEU A 207 -22.56 -8.53 -3.66
N PRO A 208 -21.58 -8.72 -4.57
CA PRO A 208 -21.67 -9.75 -5.60
C PRO A 208 -21.90 -11.14 -5.00
N THR A 209 -22.80 -11.91 -5.61
CA THR A 209 -23.22 -13.23 -5.09
C THR A 209 -22.03 -14.15 -4.86
N LEU A 210 -20.99 -14.04 -5.72
CA LEU A 210 -19.80 -14.89 -5.67
C LEU A 210 -18.99 -14.72 -4.37
N ILE A 211 -18.97 -13.52 -3.78
CA ILE A 211 -18.20 -13.24 -2.56
C ILE A 211 -19.06 -13.21 -1.30
N GLN A 212 -20.40 -13.19 -1.43
CA GLN A 212 -21.30 -13.20 -0.28
C GLN A 212 -21.00 -14.27 0.77
N PRO A 213 -20.66 -15.54 0.39
CA PRO A 213 -20.36 -16.58 1.38
C PRO A 213 -19.16 -16.26 2.28
N PHE A 214 -18.25 -15.41 1.84
CA PHE A 214 -17.00 -15.09 2.55
C PHE A 214 -17.09 -13.83 3.40
N THR A 215 -18.12 -13.01 3.24
CA THR A 215 -18.17 -11.66 3.81
C THR A 215 -18.13 -11.60 5.33
N GLN A 216 -18.78 -12.55 6.01
CA GLN A 216 -18.76 -12.64 7.49
C GLN A 216 -17.44 -13.24 8.02
N GLN A 217 -16.69 -13.93 7.17
CA GLN A 217 -15.40 -14.55 7.50
C GLN A 217 -14.22 -13.68 7.06
N CYS A 218 -14.50 -12.54 6.40
CA CYS A 218 -13.48 -11.62 5.94
C CYS A 218 -12.80 -10.97 7.14
N ASN A 219 -11.48 -11.19 7.28
CA ASN A 219 -10.69 -10.58 8.33
C ASN A 219 -10.07 -9.26 7.90
N ASN A 220 -9.66 -9.16 6.64
CA ASN A 220 -9.14 -7.95 6.01
C ASN A 220 -9.48 -7.96 4.52
N ALA A 221 -9.72 -6.78 3.96
CA ALA A 221 -9.91 -6.59 2.53
C ALA A 221 -9.22 -5.31 2.09
N VAL A 222 -8.54 -5.36 0.93
CA VAL A 222 -7.81 -4.22 0.36
C VAL A 222 -7.95 -4.20 -1.16
N LEU A 223 -8.22 -3.05 -1.75
CA LEU A 223 -8.12 -2.88 -3.21
C LEU A 223 -6.65 -2.81 -3.61
N ILE A 224 -6.20 -3.79 -4.38
CA ILE A 224 -4.86 -3.83 -4.97
C ILE A 224 -4.78 -3.15 -6.34
N SER A 225 -5.93 -2.86 -6.93
CA SER A 225 -6.13 -1.99 -8.09
C SER A 225 -7.59 -1.52 -8.13
N SER A 226 -7.93 -0.59 -9.02
CA SER A 226 -9.33 -0.14 -9.21
C SER A 226 -10.32 -1.25 -9.60
N ASN A 227 -9.82 -2.42 -9.99
CA ASN A 227 -10.63 -3.56 -10.47
C ASN A 227 -10.39 -4.86 -9.67
N GLN A 228 -9.53 -4.86 -8.65
CA GLN A 228 -9.15 -6.07 -7.93
C GLN A 228 -9.21 -5.85 -6.42
N LEU A 229 -10.05 -6.63 -5.76
CA LEU A 229 -10.14 -6.70 -4.31
C LEU A 229 -9.41 -7.96 -3.82
N LEU A 230 -8.35 -7.79 -3.06
CA LEU A 230 -7.72 -8.86 -2.29
C LEU A 230 -8.40 -8.91 -0.92
N PHE A 231 -8.83 -10.07 -0.50
CA PHE A 231 -9.35 -10.27 0.84
C PHE A 231 -8.95 -11.64 1.39
N ASN A 232 -8.94 -11.76 2.70
CA ASN A 232 -8.66 -13.03 3.36
C ASN A 232 -9.78 -13.46 4.31
N THR A 233 -9.92 -14.77 4.41
CA THR A 233 -10.67 -15.45 5.48
C THR A 233 -9.69 -16.03 6.50
N ASN A 234 -10.17 -16.82 7.46
CA ASN A 234 -9.29 -17.51 8.40
C ASN A 234 -8.30 -18.47 7.72
N ASN A 235 -8.65 -19.01 6.56
CA ASN A 235 -7.92 -20.11 5.92
C ASN A 235 -7.32 -19.74 4.56
N ASP A 236 -7.89 -18.75 3.86
CA ASP A 236 -7.61 -18.51 2.45
C ASP A 236 -7.44 -17.03 2.11
N PHE A 237 -6.69 -16.79 1.03
CA PHE A 237 -6.57 -15.48 0.36
C PHE A 237 -7.23 -15.53 -1.00
N PHE A 238 -8.03 -14.52 -1.30
CA PHE A 238 -8.77 -14.43 -2.55
C PHE A 238 -8.50 -13.10 -3.25
N VAL A 239 -8.42 -13.16 -4.58
CA VAL A 239 -8.54 -11.98 -5.43
C VAL A 239 -9.88 -12.05 -6.16
N TYR A 240 -10.71 -11.05 -5.93
CA TYR A 240 -11.96 -10.85 -6.63
C TYR A 240 -11.79 -9.78 -7.71
N HIS A 241 -12.09 -10.14 -8.95
CA HIS A 241 -12.13 -9.22 -10.07
C HIS A 241 -13.50 -8.59 -10.18
N ILE A 242 -13.57 -7.28 -10.00
CA ILE A 242 -14.82 -6.54 -9.88
C ILE A 242 -15.59 -6.56 -11.21
N GLN A 243 -14.95 -6.18 -12.33
CA GLN A 243 -15.61 -6.09 -13.63
C GLN A 243 -15.97 -7.45 -14.24
N SER A 244 -15.06 -8.42 -14.17
CA SER A 244 -15.31 -9.77 -14.72
C SER A 244 -16.14 -10.66 -13.81
N ASN A 245 -16.37 -10.24 -12.56
CA ASN A 245 -17.05 -11.02 -11.53
C ASN A 245 -16.46 -12.43 -11.38
N THR A 246 -15.14 -12.51 -11.23
CA THR A 246 -14.41 -13.79 -11.07
C THR A 246 -13.62 -13.78 -9.76
N LEU A 247 -13.45 -14.96 -9.17
CA LEU A 247 -12.76 -15.17 -7.90
C LEU A 247 -11.61 -16.16 -8.09
N CYS A 248 -10.43 -15.78 -7.62
CA CYS A 248 -9.26 -16.65 -7.60
C CYS A 248 -8.78 -16.85 -6.16
N ASN A 249 -8.52 -18.10 -5.78
CA ASN A 249 -7.90 -18.44 -4.49
C ASN A 249 -6.38 -18.47 -4.68
N LEU A 250 -5.65 -17.57 -3.99
CA LEU A 250 -4.19 -17.48 -4.05
C LEU A 250 -3.50 -18.52 -3.17
N SER A 251 -4.17 -18.99 -2.13
CA SER A 251 -3.59 -19.86 -1.09
C SER A 251 -3.90 -21.33 -1.27
N LYS A 252 -4.49 -21.73 -2.42
CA LYS A 252 -5.04 -23.07 -2.66
C LYS A 252 -4.11 -24.23 -2.27
N ASP A 253 -2.79 -24.02 -2.33
CA ASP A 253 -1.78 -25.04 -2.01
C ASP A 253 -0.70 -24.48 -1.06
N LEU A 254 -1.02 -23.39 -0.34
CA LEU A 254 -0.08 -22.69 0.53
C LEU A 254 -0.62 -22.63 1.96
N GLU A 255 0.22 -22.93 2.93
CA GLU A 255 -0.08 -22.68 4.35
C GLU A 255 0.17 -21.21 4.71
N VAL A 256 -0.43 -20.28 3.96
CA VAL A 256 -0.30 -18.85 4.22
C VAL A 256 -1.35 -18.41 5.22
N LYS A 257 -0.92 -17.92 6.37
CA LYS A 257 -1.80 -17.43 7.44
C LYS A 257 -1.41 -16.00 7.82
N HIS A 258 -2.34 -15.28 8.46
CA HIS A 258 -2.07 -13.97 9.05
C HIS A 258 -1.66 -12.89 8.05
N PHE A 259 -2.57 -12.56 7.14
CA PHE A 259 -2.47 -11.41 6.25
C PHE A 259 -2.34 -10.10 7.06
N ARG A 260 -1.45 -9.22 6.64
CA ARG A 260 -1.22 -7.91 7.23
C ARG A 260 -1.45 -6.77 6.25
N CYS A 261 -0.81 -6.84 5.09
CA CYS A 261 -0.85 -5.79 4.09
C CYS A 261 -0.62 -6.37 2.69
N ALA A 262 -0.98 -5.60 1.67
CA ALA A 262 -0.65 -5.94 0.29
C ALA A 262 -0.35 -4.68 -0.53
N ALA A 263 0.44 -4.86 -1.58
CA ALA A 263 0.70 -3.86 -2.60
C ALA A 263 0.85 -4.54 -3.95
N THR A 264 0.66 -3.80 -5.04
CA THR A 264 1.04 -4.24 -6.38
C THR A 264 2.29 -3.52 -6.82
N ASP A 265 3.18 -4.24 -7.52
CA ASP A 265 4.31 -3.57 -8.16
C ASP A 265 3.95 -3.05 -9.56
N HIS A 266 4.84 -2.25 -10.15
CA HIS A 266 4.64 -1.65 -11.47
C HIS A 266 4.50 -2.69 -12.60
N THR A 267 4.92 -3.93 -12.38
CA THR A 267 4.72 -5.04 -13.31
C THR A 267 3.37 -5.73 -13.10
N GLY A 268 2.62 -5.36 -12.06
CA GLY A 268 1.31 -5.89 -11.71
C GLY A 268 1.36 -7.20 -10.93
N ASN A 269 2.49 -7.54 -10.31
CA ASN A 269 2.55 -8.63 -9.35
C ASN A 269 2.01 -8.18 -7.99
N ILE A 270 1.42 -9.11 -7.28
CA ILE A 270 0.80 -8.88 -5.98
C ILE A 270 1.78 -9.29 -4.89
N TRP A 271 2.15 -8.35 -4.04
CA TRP A 271 2.97 -8.56 -2.86
C TRP A 271 2.07 -8.66 -1.64
N VAL A 272 2.12 -9.76 -0.94
CA VAL A 272 1.29 -10.05 0.24
C VAL A 272 2.20 -10.16 1.45
N GLY A 273 2.11 -9.19 2.36
CA GLY A 273 2.81 -9.19 3.64
C GLY A 273 2.05 -9.95 4.70
N THR A 274 2.75 -10.82 5.40
CA THR A 274 2.21 -11.73 6.43
C THR A 274 3.06 -11.71 7.70
N GLU A 275 2.71 -12.54 8.70
CA GLU A 275 3.58 -12.82 9.86
C GLU A 275 4.84 -13.62 9.47
N TYR A 276 4.84 -14.27 8.30
CA TYR A 276 5.90 -15.20 7.85
C TYR A 276 6.67 -14.68 6.64
N GLY A 277 6.69 -13.36 6.44
CA GLY A 277 7.37 -12.74 5.31
C GLY A 277 6.44 -12.29 4.21
N ILE A 278 6.97 -12.22 2.99
CA ILE A 278 6.29 -11.69 1.82
C ILE A 278 6.11 -12.78 0.78
N PHE A 279 4.88 -12.98 0.34
CA PHE A 279 4.57 -13.83 -0.80
C PHE A 279 4.31 -12.97 -2.03
N VAL A 280 4.94 -13.28 -3.16
CA VAL A 280 4.75 -12.53 -4.42
C VAL A 280 4.09 -13.43 -5.45
N PHE A 281 2.95 -12.96 -5.95
CA PHE A 281 2.17 -13.64 -6.99
C PHE A 281 2.23 -12.84 -8.30
N ASN A 282 2.40 -13.56 -9.42
CA ASN A 282 2.34 -12.94 -10.74
C ASN A 282 0.89 -12.61 -11.18
N LYS A 283 0.72 -12.00 -12.35
CA LYS A 283 -0.60 -11.68 -12.93
C LYS A 283 -1.48 -12.92 -13.21
N LEU A 284 -0.90 -14.10 -13.23
CA LEU A 284 -1.62 -15.39 -13.38
C LEU A 284 -1.92 -16.04 -12.02
N TYR A 285 -1.66 -15.29 -10.92
CA TYR A 285 -1.85 -15.76 -9.54
C TYR A 285 -0.99 -16.95 -9.13
N GLN A 286 0.13 -17.16 -9.81
CA GLN A 286 1.14 -18.14 -9.44
C GLN A 286 2.13 -17.52 -8.46
N LEU A 287 2.47 -18.25 -7.41
CA LEU A 287 3.54 -17.87 -6.51
C LEU A 287 4.88 -17.86 -7.24
N ILE A 288 5.57 -16.73 -7.26
CA ILE A 288 6.87 -16.55 -7.93
C ILE A 288 8.01 -16.29 -6.97
N ALA A 289 7.72 -15.86 -5.74
CA ALA A 289 8.72 -15.68 -4.69
C ALA A 289 8.09 -15.73 -3.30
N HIS A 290 8.90 -16.17 -2.33
CA HIS A 290 8.65 -16.04 -0.90
C HIS A 290 9.91 -15.49 -0.24
N TYR A 291 9.80 -14.37 0.45
CA TYR A 291 10.89 -13.73 1.19
C TYR A 291 10.60 -13.81 2.66
N GLU A 292 11.57 -14.32 3.41
CA GLU A 292 11.53 -14.43 4.86
C GLU A 292 12.85 -13.97 5.48
N GLN A 293 12.88 -13.81 6.77
CA GLN A 293 14.09 -13.50 7.51
C GLN A 293 15.12 -14.63 7.36
N SER A 294 16.38 -14.25 7.18
CA SER A 294 17.50 -15.20 7.19
C SER A 294 18.69 -14.63 7.95
N GLU A 295 19.14 -15.35 8.97
CA GLU A 295 20.37 -15.00 9.70
C GLU A 295 21.65 -15.23 8.87
N ARG A 296 21.57 -16.05 7.81
CA ARG A 296 22.70 -16.43 6.95
C ARG A 296 22.88 -15.54 5.73
N ASP A 297 21.84 -14.84 5.34
CA ASP A 297 21.85 -13.95 4.17
C ASP A 297 21.49 -12.52 4.60
N LEU A 298 22.50 -11.67 4.71
CA LEU A 298 22.35 -10.25 5.05
C LEU A 298 21.56 -9.44 4.02
N SER A 299 21.30 -10.00 2.84
CA SER A 299 20.47 -9.39 1.82
C SER A 299 19.02 -9.90 1.82
N ALA A 300 18.67 -10.82 2.72
CA ALA A 300 17.30 -11.23 2.99
C ALA A 300 16.57 -10.17 3.83
N LEU A 301 15.28 -10.40 4.10
CA LEU A 301 14.55 -9.59 5.08
C LEU A 301 15.22 -9.72 6.47
N ASN A 302 15.27 -8.64 7.20
CA ASN A 302 15.82 -8.62 8.56
C ASN A 302 14.78 -8.99 9.64
N ASP A 303 13.50 -9.14 9.24
CA ASP A 303 12.42 -9.58 10.10
C ASP A 303 11.27 -10.14 9.25
N SER A 304 10.53 -11.14 9.76
CA SER A 304 9.46 -11.79 8.98
C SER A 304 8.08 -11.12 9.12
N PRO A 305 7.64 -10.62 10.28
CA PRO A 305 6.35 -9.94 10.38
C PRO A 305 6.32 -8.63 9.59
N ILE A 306 5.53 -8.60 8.50
CA ILE A 306 5.43 -7.47 7.58
C ILE A 306 4.23 -6.61 7.93
N TYR A 307 4.46 -5.33 8.25
CA TYR A 307 3.42 -4.40 8.69
C TYR A 307 2.98 -3.42 7.60
N SER A 308 3.88 -3.07 6.69
CA SER A 308 3.57 -2.18 5.58
C SER A 308 4.37 -2.53 4.32
N LEU A 309 3.73 -2.34 3.17
CA LEU A 309 4.31 -2.48 1.84
C LEU A 309 3.96 -1.23 1.03
N TYR A 310 4.94 -0.66 0.36
CA TYR A 310 4.75 0.52 -0.47
C TYR A 310 5.68 0.50 -1.68
N GLN A 311 5.16 0.71 -2.89
CA GLN A 311 5.98 0.96 -4.07
C GLN A 311 6.05 2.46 -4.34
N ASP A 312 7.27 3.01 -4.44
CA ASP A 312 7.48 4.41 -4.76
C ASP A 312 7.37 4.69 -6.27
N LYS A 313 7.40 5.97 -6.63
CA LYS A 313 7.32 6.44 -8.03
C LYS A 313 8.51 6.00 -8.89
N ALA A 314 9.64 5.64 -8.28
CA ALA A 314 10.82 5.08 -8.93
C ALA A 314 10.78 3.54 -8.99
N HIS A 315 9.64 2.93 -8.62
CA HIS A 315 9.39 1.49 -8.59
C HIS A 315 10.19 0.71 -7.55
N ASN A 316 10.83 1.38 -6.59
CA ASN A 316 11.42 0.69 -5.46
C ASN A 316 10.32 0.14 -4.56
N MET A 317 10.52 -1.06 -4.01
CA MET A 317 9.61 -1.64 -3.05
C MET A 317 10.13 -1.43 -1.63
N TRP A 318 9.33 -0.80 -0.79
CA TRP A 318 9.60 -0.51 0.61
C TRP A 318 8.77 -1.44 1.49
N VAL A 319 9.41 -2.01 2.50
CA VAL A 319 8.86 -3.03 3.39
C VAL A 319 9.11 -2.61 4.83
N GLY A 320 8.04 -2.33 5.55
CA GLY A 320 8.10 -2.06 6.98
C GLY A 320 7.85 -3.33 7.79
N THR A 321 8.71 -3.60 8.75
CA THR A 321 8.65 -4.79 9.60
C THR A 321 8.35 -4.42 11.06
N TYR A 322 8.13 -5.44 11.90
CA TYR A 322 7.81 -5.23 13.31
C TYR A 322 9.05 -4.91 14.16
N PHE A 323 10.15 -5.64 13.98
CA PHE A 323 11.38 -5.46 14.77
C PHE A 323 12.61 -5.10 13.94
N GLY A 324 12.55 -5.27 12.61
CA GLY A 324 13.71 -5.12 11.73
C GLY A 324 13.90 -3.72 11.14
N GLY A 325 12.95 -2.82 11.26
CA GLY A 325 13.00 -1.52 10.57
C GLY A 325 12.42 -1.59 9.17
N VAL A 326 13.06 -0.88 8.25
CA VAL A 326 12.69 -0.82 6.83
C VAL A 326 13.61 -1.71 6.02
N ASN A 327 13.04 -2.56 5.18
CA ASN A 327 13.74 -3.23 4.10
C ASN A 327 13.29 -2.62 2.77
N TYR A 328 14.21 -2.48 1.82
CA TYR A 328 13.83 -1.99 0.50
C TYR A 328 14.74 -2.57 -0.58
N TYR A 329 14.18 -2.78 -1.78
CA TYR A 329 14.99 -3.06 -2.94
C TYR A 329 14.80 -1.99 -4.00
N THR A 330 15.90 -1.69 -4.71
CA THR A 330 15.90 -0.71 -5.80
C THR A 330 15.94 -1.42 -7.14
N VAL A 331 15.04 -1.02 -8.06
CA VAL A 331 15.11 -1.49 -9.44
C VAL A 331 16.29 -0.80 -10.11
N SER A 332 17.40 -1.54 -10.31
CA SER A 332 18.57 -1.00 -11.01
C SER A 332 18.26 -0.85 -12.50
N TYR A 333 18.08 0.37 -12.98
CA TYR A 333 18.07 0.69 -14.42
C TYR A 333 19.50 0.68 -15.01
N THR A 334 20.21 -0.43 -14.92
CA THR A 334 21.61 -0.53 -15.34
C THR A 334 21.81 -0.80 -16.84
N HIS A 335 20.86 -0.48 -17.75
CA HIS A 335 21.08 -0.70 -19.18
C HIS A 335 20.59 0.41 -20.15
N LEU A 336 20.63 1.69 -19.77
CA LEU A 336 20.33 2.77 -20.73
C LEU A 336 21.42 3.83 -20.90
N ARG A 337 22.69 3.56 -20.53
CA ARG A 337 23.81 4.46 -20.79
C ARG A 337 24.96 3.80 -21.58
N ALA A 338 24.65 3.12 -22.67
CA ALA A 338 25.69 2.55 -23.53
C ALA A 338 25.70 3.07 -24.99
N HIS A 339 24.91 4.09 -25.35
CA HIS A 339 24.87 4.60 -26.73
C HIS A 339 24.75 6.13 -26.86
N GLU A 340 25.40 6.91 -26.00
CA GLU A 340 25.60 8.34 -26.28
C GLU A 340 27.06 8.71 -26.03
N THR A 341 27.96 8.13 -26.81
CA THR A 341 29.30 8.69 -27.10
C THR A 341 29.79 8.10 -28.41
N LYS A 342 29.40 8.73 -29.53
CA LYS A 342 30.28 8.97 -30.69
C LYS A 342 29.63 9.94 -31.66
#